data_a3f3e8c3c09848e2dee23d951f32663c
#
_entry.id   a3f3e8c3c09848e2dee23d951f32663c
#
_cell.length_a   1.000
_cell.length_b   1.000
_cell.length_c   1.000
_cell.angle_alpha   90.00
_cell.angle_beta   90.00
_cell.angle_gamma   90.00
#
_symmetry.space_group_name_H-M   'P 1'
#
loop_
_entity.id
_entity.type
_entity.pdbx_description
1 polymer ?
#
loop_
_entity_poly.entity_id
_entity_poly.type
_entity_poly.pdbx_seq_one_letter_code
_entity_poly.pdbx_strand_id
1 'polypeptide(L)'
;FLMILPFLILCFLFSYFPLHGWIYALYDYKAPLKLSQCQFVGLKWFKTLFSNKTQVMQLIQVMKNTFAMSLLGIATSFLPVLFAVFLNEIKCKWFKNLVQTLTTLPNFISWTLVYSIAFCLFSTTGMFNTVMQNLGVISEPLKILDSGRHVWLQMILWSTWKGLGWGAIMYLAAIAGIDQEMYDAAKVDGAGRFQIIKNITIPSIMPTYFVMLMLSVANFLNNGMDQYFVFQNAFNKSTIQVLDLYVYNIGMTGRSLSLATAIGILKS
;
A
#
# COMPACT_ATOMS: atom_id res chain seq x y z
N PHE A 1 20.97 -28.45 9.55
CA PHE A 1 21.73 -27.26 9.10
C PHE A 1 21.87 -27.17 7.58
N LEU A 2 22.22 -28.29 6.90
CA LEU A 2 22.39 -28.33 5.43
C LEU A 2 21.10 -27.93 4.66
N MET A 3 19.91 -28.27 5.16
CA MET A 3 18.63 -27.88 4.54
C MET A 3 18.29 -26.39 4.68
N ILE A 4 18.81 -25.71 5.71
CA ILE A 4 18.58 -24.28 5.94
C ILE A 4 19.60 -23.43 5.18
N LEU A 5 20.78 -23.98 4.86
CA LEU A 5 21.87 -23.27 4.23
C LEU A 5 21.48 -22.52 2.94
N PRO A 6 20.76 -23.13 1.98
CA PRO A 6 20.33 -22.41 0.76
C PRO A 6 19.49 -21.18 1.06
N PHE A 7 18.59 -21.27 2.05
CA PHE A 7 17.73 -20.12 2.44
C PHE A 7 18.53 -19.03 3.13
N LEU A 8 19.53 -19.37 3.96
CA LEU A 8 20.43 -18.40 4.58
C LEU A 8 21.28 -17.67 3.53
N ILE A 9 21.78 -18.40 2.53
CA ILE A 9 22.54 -17.81 1.41
C ILE A 9 21.62 -16.82 0.63
N LEU A 10 20.40 -17.23 0.29
CA LEU A 10 19.46 -16.36 -0.39
C LEU A 10 19.11 -15.12 0.45
N CYS A 11 18.86 -15.30 1.74
CA CYS A 11 18.63 -14.18 2.65
C CYS A 11 19.82 -13.21 2.69
N PHE A 12 21.05 -13.73 2.79
CA PHE A 12 22.26 -12.93 2.78
C PHE A 12 22.42 -12.15 1.45
N LEU A 13 22.25 -12.83 0.32
CA LEU A 13 22.42 -12.22 -1.01
C LEU A 13 21.37 -11.14 -1.29
N PHE A 14 20.11 -11.34 -0.89
CA PHE A 14 19.03 -10.41 -1.23
C PHE A 14 18.74 -9.35 -0.16
N SER A 15 19.06 -9.63 1.12
CA SER A 15 18.80 -8.67 2.21
C SER A 15 20.03 -7.95 2.69
N TYR A 16 21.18 -8.63 2.79
CA TYR A 16 22.41 -8.03 3.35
C TYR A 16 23.36 -7.49 2.27
N PHE A 17 23.56 -8.21 1.18
CA PHE A 17 24.47 -7.77 0.13
C PHE A 17 24.05 -6.42 -0.48
N PRO A 18 22.76 -6.10 -0.73
CA PRO A 18 22.35 -4.79 -1.23
C PRO A 18 22.67 -3.62 -0.29
N LEU A 19 22.87 -3.86 1.02
CA LEU A 19 23.28 -2.82 1.97
C LEU A 19 24.65 -2.19 1.61
N HIS A 20 25.50 -2.93 0.88
CA HIS A 20 26.73 -2.36 0.33
C HIS A 20 26.43 -1.14 -0.58
N GLY A 21 25.26 -1.09 -1.19
CA GLY A 21 24.81 0.06 -1.98
C GLY A 21 24.67 1.36 -1.17
N TRP A 22 24.58 1.31 0.15
CA TRP A 22 24.54 2.51 1.01
C TRP A 22 25.82 3.36 0.91
N ILE A 23 26.93 2.78 0.47
CA ILE A 23 28.19 3.49 0.25
C ILE A 23 28.03 4.64 -0.76
N TYR A 24 27.10 4.52 -1.73
CA TYR A 24 26.83 5.59 -2.71
C TYR A 24 26.36 6.90 -2.07
N ALA A 25 25.79 6.87 -0.87
CA ALA A 25 25.40 8.07 -0.14
C ALA A 25 26.58 8.91 0.34
N LEU A 26 27.77 8.29 0.44
CA LEU A 26 29.02 8.95 0.91
C LEU A 26 29.88 9.49 -0.25
N TYR A 27 29.54 9.18 -1.49
CA TYR A 27 30.26 9.60 -2.69
C TYR A 27 29.39 10.52 -3.55
N ASP A 28 30.05 11.40 -4.33
CA ASP A 28 29.39 12.17 -5.40
C ASP A 28 29.32 11.31 -6.66
N TYR A 29 28.43 10.29 -6.61
CA TYR A 29 28.32 9.31 -7.68
C TYR A 29 27.58 9.88 -8.89
N LYS A 30 28.22 9.77 -10.07
CA LYS A 30 27.66 10.17 -11.37
C LYS A 30 27.80 9.00 -12.34
N ALA A 31 26.70 8.39 -12.74
CA ALA A 31 26.71 7.36 -13.78
C ALA A 31 27.24 7.97 -15.11
N PRO A 32 28.08 7.25 -15.91
CA PRO A 32 28.45 5.84 -15.78
C PRO A 32 29.80 5.57 -15.06
N LEU A 33 30.30 6.51 -14.27
CA LEU A 33 31.61 6.39 -13.61
C LEU A 33 31.64 5.24 -12.59
N LYS A 34 32.81 4.62 -12.41
CA LYS A 34 33.02 3.66 -11.33
C LYS A 34 33.12 4.40 -9.99
N LEU A 35 32.72 3.76 -8.90
CA LEU A 35 32.75 4.35 -7.55
C LEU A 35 34.16 4.83 -7.17
N SER A 36 35.21 4.10 -7.61
CA SER A 36 36.62 4.47 -7.40
C SER A 36 37.07 5.78 -8.09
N GLN A 37 36.29 6.24 -9.08
CA GLN A 37 36.54 7.47 -9.83
C GLN A 37 35.73 8.66 -9.28
N CYS A 38 34.84 8.39 -8.32
CA CYS A 38 33.96 9.39 -7.73
C CYS A 38 34.60 9.97 -6.46
N GLN A 39 34.35 11.26 -6.23
CA GLN A 39 34.87 11.95 -5.07
C GLN A 39 34.12 11.48 -3.80
N PHE A 40 34.87 11.16 -2.74
CA PHE A 40 34.31 10.93 -1.42
C PHE A 40 33.88 12.27 -0.80
N VAL A 41 32.61 12.42 -0.46
CA VAL A 41 32.00 13.66 0.05
C VAL A 41 31.42 13.51 1.45
N GLY A 42 31.56 12.33 2.05
CA GLY A 42 31.06 12.04 3.39
C GLY A 42 29.55 12.34 3.55
N LEU A 43 29.18 13.09 4.56
CA LEU A 43 27.77 13.41 4.88
C LEU A 43 27.20 14.62 4.12
N LYS A 44 27.84 15.04 3.03
CA LYS A 44 27.39 16.20 2.22
C LYS A 44 25.92 16.07 1.81
N TRP A 45 25.50 14.91 1.30
CA TRP A 45 24.15 14.68 0.81
C TRP A 45 23.10 14.76 1.91
N PHE A 46 23.42 14.30 3.11
CA PHE A 46 22.55 14.45 4.28
C PHE A 46 22.39 15.93 4.69
N LYS A 47 23.48 16.70 4.66
CA LYS A 47 23.44 18.15 4.94
C LYS A 47 22.65 18.90 3.85
N THR A 48 22.82 18.54 2.59
CA THR A 48 22.14 19.18 1.46
C THR A 48 20.62 19.04 1.56
N LEU A 49 20.11 17.92 2.08
CA LEU A 49 18.67 17.71 2.32
C LEU A 49 18.06 18.81 3.20
N PHE A 50 18.80 19.29 4.18
CA PHE A 50 18.32 20.29 5.15
C PHE A 50 18.78 21.72 4.84
N SER A 51 19.73 21.90 3.93
CA SER A 51 20.28 23.21 3.61
C SER A 51 19.47 23.99 2.60
N ASN A 52 18.77 23.31 1.69
CA ASN A 52 18.00 23.96 0.63
C ASN A 52 16.52 24.03 1.03
N LYS A 53 16.01 25.26 1.27
CA LYS A 53 14.61 25.49 1.67
C LYS A 53 13.59 24.83 0.75
N THR A 54 13.81 24.83 -0.57
CA THR A 54 12.92 24.21 -1.54
C THR A 54 12.87 22.69 -1.38
N GLN A 55 14.05 22.06 -1.18
CA GLN A 55 14.13 20.60 -0.95
C GLN A 55 13.49 20.20 0.37
N VAL A 56 13.70 20.98 1.43
CA VAL A 56 13.06 20.77 2.73
C VAL A 56 11.52 20.86 2.60
N MET A 57 11.00 21.86 1.90
CA MET A 57 9.55 21.99 1.69
C MET A 57 8.98 20.81 0.88
N GLN A 58 9.68 20.35 -0.15
CA GLN A 58 9.29 19.16 -0.91
C GLN A 58 9.31 17.92 -0.03
N LEU A 59 10.35 17.73 0.77
CA LEU A 59 10.43 16.59 1.69
C LEU A 59 9.31 16.61 2.73
N ILE A 60 8.98 17.76 3.30
CA ILE A 60 7.86 17.92 4.22
C ILE A 60 6.54 17.54 3.54
N GLN A 61 6.32 17.99 2.30
CA GLN A 61 5.10 17.63 1.55
C GLN A 61 5.03 16.12 1.28
N VAL A 62 6.14 15.50 0.89
CA VAL A 62 6.25 14.05 0.68
C VAL A 62 5.99 13.28 1.98
N MET A 63 6.58 13.72 3.10
CA MET A 63 6.33 13.12 4.42
C MET A 63 4.86 13.23 4.82
N LYS A 64 4.22 14.40 4.59
CA LYS A 64 2.79 14.60 4.82
C LYS A 64 1.94 13.60 4.01
N ASN A 65 2.26 13.42 2.73
CA ASN A 65 1.56 12.44 1.89
C ASN A 65 1.77 11.01 2.40
N THR A 66 3.02 10.64 2.75
CA THR A 66 3.37 9.33 3.29
C THR A 66 2.59 9.04 4.58
N PHE A 67 2.60 9.97 5.52
CA PHE A 67 1.87 9.82 6.78
C PHE A 67 0.36 9.76 6.56
N ALA A 68 -0.19 10.60 5.69
CA ALA A 68 -1.61 10.58 5.37
C ALA A 68 -2.03 9.22 4.79
N MET A 69 -1.26 8.67 3.85
CA MET A 69 -1.56 7.37 3.24
C MET A 69 -1.44 6.23 4.25
N SER A 70 -0.41 6.24 5.09
CA SER A 70 -0.22 5.22 6.13
C SER A 70 -1.33 5.27 7.18
N LEU A 71 -1.70 6.46 7.64
CA LEU A 71 -2.81 6.62 8.60
C LEU A 71 -4.14 6.18 7.99
N LEU A 72 -4.42 6.52 6.73
CA LEU A 72 -5.62 6.06 6.03
C LEU A 72 -5.60 4.54 5.84
N GLY A 73 -4.44 3.94 5.52
CA GLY A 73 -4.27 2.50 5.43
C GLY A 73 -4.57 1.80 6.76
N ILE A 74 -4.02 2.32 7.86
CA ILE A 74 -4.30 1.83 9.21
C ILE A 74 -5.79 2.03 9.56
N ALA A 75 -6.36 3.20 9.25
CA ALA A 75 -7.77 3.48 9.53
C ALA A 75 -8.72 2.56 8.74
N THR A 76 -8.32 2.08 7.56
CA THR A 76 -9.12 1.15 6.75
C THR A 76 -8.80 -0.32 7.00
N SER A 77 -7.82 -0.64 7.87
CA SER A 77 -7.38 -2.02 8.17
C SER A 77 -8.46 -2.92 8.77
N PHE A 78 -9.53 -2.34 9.33
CA PHE A 78 -10.66 -3.10 9.85
C PHE A 78 -11.58 -3.64 8.74
N LEU A 79 -11.54 -3.10 7.52
CA LEU A 79 -12.41 -3.50 6.41
C LEU A 79 -12.23 -4.96 6.00
N PRO A 80 -11.01 -5.51 5.86
CA PRO A 80 -10.82 -6.95 5.63
C PRO A 80 -11.38 -7.82 6.76
N VAL A 81 -11.34 -7.36 8.01
CA VAL A 81 -11.95 -8.07 9.15
C VAL A 81 -13.46 -8.15 8.99
N LEU A 82 -14.11 -7.01 8.76
CA LEU A 82 -15.57 -6.95 8.53
C LEU A 82 -15.95 -7.82 7.34
N PHE A 83 -15.22 -7.73 6.24
CA PHE A 83 -15.47 -8.53 5.05
C PHE A 83 -15.36 -10.04 5.33
N ALA A 84 -14.34 -10.48 6.09
CA ALA A 84 -14.16 -11.87 6.49
C ALA A 84 -15.32 -12.37 7.36
N VAL A 85 -15.76 -11.56 8.33
CA VAL A 85 -16.90 -11.88 9.20
C VAL A 85 -18.18 -12.03 8.37
N PHE A 86 -18.49 -11.05 7.50
CA PHE A 86 -19.68 -11.13 6.64
C PHE A 86 -19.62 -12.30 5.67
N LEU A 87 -18.44 -12.57 5.09
CA LEU A 87 -18.26 -13.69 4.18
C LEU A 87 -18.44 -15.03 4.90
N ASN A 88 -18.07 -15.12 6.19
CA ASN A 88 -18.27 -16.32 7.00
C ASN A 88 -19.76 -16.60 7.30
N GLU A 89 -20.60 -15.58 7.38
CA GLU A 89 -22.03 -15.71 7.62
C GLU A 89 -22.82 -16.25 6.40
N ILE A 90 -22.20 -16.28 5.20
CA ILE A 90 -22.85 -16.77 3.99
C ILE A 90 -22.98 -18.30 4.06
N LYS A 91 -24.24 -18.78 4.12
CA LYS A 91 -24.55 -20.21 4.20
C LYS A 91 -24.32 -20.97 2.89
N CYS A 92 -24.56 -20.32 1.75
CA CYS A 92 -24.40 -20.93 0.43
C CYS A 92 -22.90 -21.01 0.08
N LYS A 93 -22.32 -22.20 0.15
CA LYS A 93 -20.88 -22.44 -0.12
C LYS A 93 -20.44 -21.95 -1.51
N TRP A 94 -21.24 -22.21 -2.54
CA TRP A 94 -20.94 -21.77 -3.90
C TRP A 94 -20.84 -20.24 -3.97
N PHE A 95 -21.84 -19.53 -3.41
CA PHE A 95 -21.83 -18.06 -3.40
C PHE A 95 -20.68 -17.49 -2.56
N LYS A 96 -20.40 -18.07 -1.39
CA LYS A 96 -19.25 -17.72 -0.55
C LYS A 96 -17.93 -17.81 -1.35
N ASN A 97 -17.72 -18.95 -2.02
CA ASN A 97 -16.49 -19.16 -2.81
C ASN A 97 -16.42 -18.22 -4.01
N LEU A 98 -17.54 -17.96 -4.70
CA LEU A 98 -17.60 -17.03 -5.82
C LEU A 98 -17.21 -15.61 -5.36
N VAL A 99 -17.83 -15.10 -4.30
CA VAL A 99 -17.53 -13.78 -3.74
C VAL A 99 -16.07 -13.69 -3.30
N GLN A 100 -15.56 -14.71 -2.58
CA GLN A 100 -14.17 -14.75 -2.14
C GLN A 100 -13.21 -14.71 -3.33
N THR A 101 -13.45 -15.52 -4.36
CA THR A 101 -12.61 -15.56 -5.56
C THR A 101 -12.64 -14.21 -6.28
N LEU A 102 -13.83 -13.67 -6.57
CA LEU A 102 -13.96 -12.39 -7.29
C LEU A 102 -13.31 -11.21 -6.54
N THR A 103 -13.38 -11.18 -5.22
CA THR A 103 -12.78 -10.11 -4.41
C THR A 103 -11.27 -10.29 -4.21
N THR A 104 -10.75 -11.51 -4.37
CA THR A 104 -9.31 -11.79 -4.26
C THR A 104 -8.58 -11.58 -5.59
N LEU A 105 -9.25 -11.76 -6.73
CA LEU A 105 -8.67 -11.60 -8.08
C LEU A 105 -7.98 -10.24 -8.30
N PRO A 106 -8.53 -9.09 -7.88
CA PRO A 106 -7.88 -7.79 -8.10
C PRO A 106 -6.45 -7.70 -7.53
N ASN A 107 -6.14 -8.47 -6.48
CA ASN A 107 -4.80 -8.49 -5.89
C ASN A 107 -3.71 -8.99 -6.85
N PHE A 108 -4.06 -9.85 -7.80
CA PHE A 108 -3.12 -10.42 -8.78
C PHE A 108 -2.95 -9.54 -10.03
N ILE A 109 -3.78 -8.52 -10.21
CA ILE A 109 -3.70 -7.59 -11.34
C ILE A 109 -2.61 -6.56 -11.07
N SER A 110 -1.78 -6.23 -12.07
CA SER A 110 -0.77 -5.16 -11.94
C SER A 110 -1.42 -3.79 -11.73
N TRP A 111 -0.72 -2.87 -11.05
CA TRP A 111 -1.20 -1.50 -10.88
C TRP A 111 -1.40 -0.76 -12.20
N THR A 112 -0.64 -1.11 -13.24
CA THR A 112 -0.83 -0.56 -14.60
C THR A 112 -2.20 -0.90 -15.17
N LEU A 113 -2.63 -2.17 -15.03
CA LEU A 113 -3.97 -2.58 -15.46
C LEU A 113 -5.07 -1.94 -14.61
N VAL A 114 -4.87 -1.82 -13.30
CA VAL A 114 -5.80 -1.10 -12.40
C VAL A 114 -5.95 0.35 -12.84
N TYR A 115 -4.84 1.03 -13.17
CA TYR A 115 -4.90 2.40 -13.71
C TYR A 115 -5.64 2.47 -15.05
N SER A 116 -5.41 1.51 -15.95
CA SER A 116 -6.12 1.45 -17.23
C SER A 116 -7.62 1.32 -17.05
N ILE A 117 -8.08 0.48 -16.09
CA ILE A 117 -9.49 0.38 -15.70
C ILE A 117 -9.99 1.71 -15.13
N ALA A 118 -9.23 2.32 -14.22
CA ALA A 118 -9.58 3.62 -13.63
C ALA A 118 -9.71 4.70 -14.71
N PHE A 119 -8.79 4.71 -15.68
CA PHE A 119 -8.80 5.66 -16.79
C PHE A 119 -10.00 5.46 -17.71
N CYS A 120 -10.31 4.23 -18.11
CA CYS A 120 -11.50 3.93 -18.92
C CYS A 120 -12.81 4.34 -18.23
N LEU A 121 -12.87 4.22 -16.90
CA LEU A 121 -14.06 4.56 -16.14
C LEU A 121 -14.16 6.05 -15.81
N PHE A 122 -13.08 6.65 -15.32
CA PHE A 122 -13.10 7.95 -14.62
C PHE A 122 -12.32 9.07 -15.31
N SER A 123 -11.74 8.84 -16.51
CA SER A 123 -11.15 9.94 -17.29
C SER A 123 -12.22 10.96 -17.72
N THR A 124 -11.80 12.11 -18.18
CA THR A 124 -12.71 13.16 -18.69
C THR A 124 -13.62 12.67 -19.82
N THR A 125 -13.14 11.74 -20.64
CA THR A 125 -13.89 11.05 -21.72
C THR A 125 -14.33 9.64 -21.32
N GLY A 126 -14.19 9.26 -20.05
CA GLY A 126 -14.48 7.92 -19.56
C GLY A 126 -15.98 7.62 -19.45
N MET A 127 -16.29 6.35 -19.25
CA MET A 127 -17.66 5.83 -19.18
C MET A 127 -18.51 6.60 -18.17
N PHE A 128 -17.97 6.89 -16.98
CA PHE A 128 -18.70 7.62 -15.93
C PHE A 128 -19.14 8.99 -16.40
N ASN A 129 -18.25 9.80 -16.94
CA ASN A 129 -18.56 11.13 -17.44
C ASN A 129 -19.55 11.09 -18.62
N THR A 130 -19.35 10.17 -19.55
CA THR A 130 -20.26 9.99 -20.70
C THR A 130 -21.67 9.63 -20.25
N VAL A 131 -21.83 8.71 -19.32
CA VAL A 131 -23.16 8.33 -18.78
C VAL A 131 -23.80 9.49 -18.04
N MET A 132 -23.07 10.20 -17.17
CA MET A 132 -23.59 11.33 -16.40
C MET A 132 -24.01 12.53 -17.29
N GLN A 133 -23.26 12.79 -18.35
CA GLN A 133 -23.64 13.82 -19.35
C GLN A 133 -24.87 13.41 -20.15
N ASN A 134 -24.94 12.15 -20.60
CA ASN A 134 -26.11 11.65 -21.35
C ASN A 134 -27.38 11.65 -20.50
N LEU A 135 -27.26 11.44 -19.19
CA LEU A 135 -28.37 11.54 -18.23
C LEU A 135 -28.73 12.98 -17.85
N GLY A 136 -27.97 13.98 -18.32
CA GLY A 136 -28.17 15.40 -18.00
C GLY A 136 -27.83 15.78 -16.55
N VAL A 137 -27.11 14.91 -15.81
CA VAL A 137 -26.73 15.13 -14.41
C VAL A 137 -25.61 16.13 -14.28
N ILE A 138 -24.67 16.14 -15.26
CA ILE A 138 -23.53 17.06 -15.32
C ILE A 138 -23.46 17.70 -16.71
N SER A 139 -23.15 19.01 -16.75
CA SER A 139 -22.96 19.75 -18.01
C SER A 139 -21.52 19.66 -18.51
N GLU A 140 -20.53 19.63 -17.59
CA GLU A 140 -19.11 19.51 -17.91
C GLU A 140 -18.52 18.22 -17.31
N PRO A 141 -17.51 17.60 -17.98
CA PRO A 141 -16.91 16.38 -17.48
C PRO A 141 -16.13 16.64 -16.18
N LEU A 142 -16.34 15.77 -15.20
CA LEU A 142 -15.63 15.80 -13.93
C LEU A 142 -14.18 15.34 -14.12
N LYS A 143 -13.22 16.15 -13.67
CA LYS A 143 -11.78 15.84 -13.70
C LYS A 143 -11.41 15.01 -12.46
N ILE A 144 -11.83 13.74 -12.41
CA ILE A 144 -11.63 12.88 -11.27
C ILE A 144 -10.16 12.48 -11.14
N LEU A 145 -9.54 11.98 -12.23
CA LEU A 145 -8.14 11.54 -12.23
C LEU A 145 -7.16 12.70 -12.48
N ASP A 146 -7.60 13.74 -13.19
CA ASP A 146 -6.76 14.86 -13.61
C ASP A 146 -6.85 16.05 -12.64
N SER A 147 -7.19 15.82 -11.39
CA SER A 147 -7.22 16.86 -10.36
C SER A 147 -6.35 16.47 -9.16
N GLY A 148 -5.72 17.46 -8.54
CA GLY A 148 -5.00 17.26 -7.27
C GLY A 148 -5.92 17.15 -6.05
N ARG A 149 -7.26 17.20 -6.24
CA ARG A 149 -8.24 17.11 -5.16
C ARG A 149 -8.54 15.65 -4.83
N HIS A 150 -8.68 15.34 -3.54
CA HIS A 150 -9.06 14.01 -3.05
C HIS A 150 -8.16 12.85 -3.50
N VAL A 151 -6.90 13.13 -3.88
CA VAL A 151 -5.95 12.12 -4.35
C VAL A 151 -5.76 11.02 -3.30
N TRP A 152 -5.64 11.38 -2.02
CA TRP A 152 -5.49 10.40 -0.94
C TRP A 152 -6.69 9.45 -0.85
N LEU A 153 -7.92 10.00 -0.98
CA LEU A 153 -9.14 9.18 -0.98
C LEU A 153 -9.18 8.24 -2.19
N GLN A 154 -8.80 8.72 -3.37
CA GLN A 154 -8.74 7.87 -4.56
C GLN A 154 -7.73 6.74 -4.37
N MET A 155 -6.53 7.05 -3.89
CA MET A 155 -5.49 6.04 -3.68
C MET A 155 -5.93 4.99 -2.65
N ILE A 156 -6.53 5.38 -1.53
CA ILE A 156 -6.98 4.42 -0.52
C ILE A 156 -8.17 3.58 -1.02
N LEU A 157 -9.07 4.14 -1.82
CA LEU A 157 -10.17 3.38 -2.40
C LEU A 157 -9.66 2.29 -3.36
N TRP A 158 -8.73 2.64 -4.26
CA TRP A 158 -8.13 1.67 -5.18
C TRP A 158 -7.33 0.60 -4.45
N SER A 159 -6.53 0.97 -3.45
CA SER A 159 -5.74 0.00 -2.67
C SER A 159 -6.65 -0.91 -1.83
N THR A 160 -7.70 -0.36 -1.23
CA THR A 160 -8.69 -1.14 -0.47
C THR A 160 -9.43 -2.12 -1.39
N TRP A 161 -9.95 -1.66 -2.52
CA TRP A 161 -10.60 -2.53 -3.49
C TRP A 161 -9.67 -3.68 -3.95
N LYS A 162 -8.43 -3.37 -4.25
CA LYS A 162 -7.45 -4.36 -4.70
C LYS A 162 -7.05 -5.34 -3.60
N GLY A 163 -6.91 -4.87 -2.36
CA GLY A 163 -6.37 -5.64 -1.23
C GLY A 163 -7.42 -6.31 -0.33
N LEU A 164 -8.70 -5.94 -0.44
CA LEU A 164 -9.74 -6.36 0.50
C LEU A 164 -9.89 -7.88 0.63
N GLY A 165 -10.05 -8.56 -0.50
CA GLY A 165 -10.22 -10.02 -0.52
C GLY A 165 -8.99 -10.78 -0.06
N TRP A 166 -7.80 -10.32 -0.45
CA TRP A 166 -6.53 -10.90 -0.02
C TRP A 166 -6.30 -10.73 1.48
N GLY A 167 -6.50 -9.52 2.00
CA GLY A 167 -6.38 -9.24 3.43
C GLY A 167 -7.36 -10.03 4.29
N ALA A 168 -8.55 -10.34 3.77
CA ALA A 168 -9.55 -11.13 4.48
C ALA A 168 -9.17 -12.61 4.66
N ILE A 169 -8.27 -13.17 3.85
CA ILE A 169 -7.88 -14.58 3.93
C ILE A 169 -7.31 -14.94 5.30
N MET A 170 -6.47 -14.07 5.87
CA MET A 170 -5.89 -14.30 7.19
C MET A 170 -6.97 -14.36 8.29
N TYR A 171 -7.97 -13.49 8.20
CA TYR A 171 -9.08 -13.49 9.17
C TYR A 171 -10.04 -14.66 8.95
N LEU A 172 -10.27 -15.08 7.72
CA LEU A 172 -11.05 -16.30 7.43
C LEU A 172 -10.35 -17.54 7.99
N ALA A 173 -9.01 -17.62 7.88
CA ALA A 173 -8.25 -18.70 8.49
C ALA A 173 -8.33 -18.67 10.03
N ALA A 174 -8.26 -17.47 10.63
CA ALA A 174 -8.44 -17.30 12.07
C ALA A 174 -9.85 -17.71 12.53
N ILE A 175 -10.90 -17.34 11.79
CA ILE A 175 -12.29 -17.76 12.07
C ILE A 175 -12.44 -19.28 11.97
N ALA A 176 -11.82 -19.90 10.95
CA ALA A 176 -11.87 -21.34 10.78
C ALA A 176 -11.16 -22.13 11.91
N GLY A 177 -10.26 -21.48 12.65
CA GLY A 177 -9.58 -22.05 13.80
C GLY A 177 -10.32 -21.92 15.13
N ILE A 178 -11.49 -21.23 15.15
CA ILE A 178 -12.30 -21.11 16.36
C ILE A 178 -13.01 -22.45 16.64
N ASP A 179 -12.99 -22.86 17.90
CA ASP A 179 -13.63 -24.10 18.31
C ASP A 179 -15.15 -24.07 18.03
N GLN A 180 -15.60 -25.09 17.33
CA GLN A 180 -17.01 -25.23 16.96
C GLN A 180 -17.92 -25.41 18.18
N GLU A 181 -17.41 -25.98 19.26
CA GLU A 181 -18.17 -26.17 20.52
C GLU A 181 -18.62 -24.83 21.10
N MET A 182 -17.82 -23.75 20.96
CA MET A 182 -18.21 -22.41 21.40
C MET A 182 -19.45 -21.89 20.65
N TYR A 183 -19.54 -22.15 19.34
CA TYR A 183 -20.69 -21.77 18.53
C TYR A 183 -21.93 -22.59 18.87
N ASP A 184 -21.74 -23.88 19.14
CA ASP A 184 -22.86 -24.78 19.46
C ASP A 184 -23.41 -24.49 20.87
N ALA A 185 -22.54 -24.25 21.85
CA ALA A 185 -22.97 -23.80 23.19
C ALA A 185 -23.78 -22.50 23.12
N ALA A 186 -23.30 -21.50 22.38
CA ALA A 186 -24.02 -20.24 22.23
C ALA A 186 -25.39 -20.39 21.54
N LYS A 187 -25.53 -21.33 20.60
CA LYS A 187 -26.84 -21.64 19.99
C LYS A 187 -27.79 -22.28 20.98
N VAL A 188 -27.30 -23.18 21.85
CA VAL A 188 -28.13 -23.82 22.92
C VAL A 188 -28.58 -22.75 23.90
N ASP A 189 -27.74 -21.77 24.22
CA ASP A 189 -28.09 -20.62 25.08
C ASP A 189 -29.00 -19.60 24.38
N GLY A 190 -29.44 -19.86 23.15
CA GLY A 190 -30.37 -19.01 22.39
C GLY A 190 -29.72 -17.75 21.81
N ALA A 191 -28.41 -17.69 21.71
CA ALA A 191 -27.72 -16.53 21.14
C ALA A 191 -28.05 -16.36 19.64
N GLY A 192 -28.48 -15.15 19.29
CA GLY A 192 -28.67 -14.74 17.90
C GLY A 192 -27.35 -14.54 17.16
N ARG A 193 -27.39 -14.52 15.82
CA ARG A 193 -26.18 -14.38 14.96
C ARG A 193 -25.31 -13.19 15.35
N PHE A 194 -25.91 -12.02 15.58
CA PHE A 194 -25.17 -10.82 15.94
C PHE A 194 -24.47 -10.95 17.30
N GLN A 195 -25.10 -11.64 18.26
CA GLN A 195 -24.49 -11.92 19.57
C GLN A 195 -23.29 -12.86 19.41
N ILE A 196 -23.41 -13.90 18.57
CA ILE A 196 -22.29 -14.83 18.26
C ILE A 196 -21.14 -14.08 17.61
N ILE A 197 -21.41 -13.26 16.61
CA ILE A 197 -20.38 -12.45 15.93
C ILE A 197 -19.66 -11.54 16.95
N LYS A 198 -20.42 -10.80 17.77
CA LYS A 198 -19.88 -9.82 18.70
C LYS A 198 -19.10 -10.45 19.86
N ASN A 199 -19.60 -11.57 20.42
CA ASN A 199 -19.09 -12.13 21.65
C ASN A 199 -18.14 -13.32 21.45
N ILE A 200 -18.17 -13.97 20.29
CA ILE A 200 -17.31 -15.13 19.98
C ILE A 200 -16.39 -14.80 18.80
N THR A 201 -16.94 -14.52 17.61
CA THR A 201 -16.13 -14.41 16.38
C THR A 201 -15.15 -13.23 16.46
N ILE A 202 -15.64 -12.02 16.73
CA ILE A 202 -14.79 -10.82 16.77
C ILE A 202 -13.71 -10.93 17.86
N PRO A 203 -14.03 -11.25 19.14
CA PRO A 203 -13.00 -11.40 20.16
C PRO A 203 -11.94 -12.45 19.84
N SER A 204 -12.34 -13.58 19.24
CA SER A 204 -11.41 -14.67 18.90
C SER A 204 -10.42 -14.30 17.78
N ILE A 205 -10.80 -13.40 16.85
CA ILE A 205 -9.90 -12.95 15.77
C ILE A 205 -9.11 -11.69 16.12
N MET A 206 -9.43 -11.01 17.23
CA MET A 206 -8.73 -9.78 17.65
C MET A 206 -7.22 -9.95 17.80
N PRO A 207 -6.69 -11.06 18.36
CA PRO A 207 -5.24 -11.26 18.41
C PRO A 207 -4.59 -11.22 17.02
N THR A 208 -5.21 -11.87 16.03
CA THR A 208 -4.75 -11.83 14.63
C THR A 208 -4.80 -10.41 14.06
N TYR A 209 -5.88 -9.67 14.34
CA TYR A 209 -6.00 -8.27 13.93
C TYR A 209 -4.88 -7.40 14.52
N PHE A 210 -4.59 -7.52 15.80
CA PHE A 210 -3.52 -6.74 16.43
C PHE A 210 -2.14 -7.07 15.88
N VAL A 211 -1.86 -8.34 15.56
CA VAL A 211 -0.60 -8.72 14.90
C VAL A 211 -0.50 -8.05 13.52
N MET A 212 -1.54 -8.12 12.70
CA MET A 212 -1.56 -7.48 11.38
C MET A 212 -1.48 -5.96 11.47
N LEU A 213 -2.13 -5.37 12.46
CA LEU A 213 -2.06 -3.93 12.75
C LEU A 213 -0.63 -3.51 13.13
N MET A 214 0.03 -4.26 14.02
CA MET A 214 1.43 -4.00 14.40
C MET A 214 2.37 -4.08 13.20
N LEU A 215 2.18 -5.07 12.30
CA LEU A 215 2.95 -5.16 11.06
C LEU A 215 2.69 -3.95 10.15
N SER A 216 1.46 -3.46 10.08
CA SER A 216 1.12 -2.24 9.32
C SER A 216 1.78 -0.99 9.91
N VAL A 217 1.82 -0.88 11.24
CA VAL A 217 2.53 0.20 11.95
C VAL A 217 4.04 0.09 11.75
N ALA A 218 4.62 -1.11 11.81
CA ALA A 218 6.04 -1.32 11.54
C ALA A 218 6.45 -0.89 10.12
N ASN A 219 5.53 -1.04 9.15
CA ASN A 219 5.73 -0.63 7.76
C ASN A 219 5.20 0.78 7.46
N PHE A 220 5.05 1.65 8.48
CA PHE A 220 4.41 2.95 8.35
C PHE A 220 5.00 3.87 7.27
N LEU A 221 6.31 3.81 7.03
CA LEU A 221 7.00 4.58 5.98
C LEU A 221 7.09 3.84 4.64
N ASN A 222 6.65 2.58 4.57
CA ASN A 222 6.73 1.72 3.39
C ASN A 222 5.37 1.65 2.69
N ASN A 223 5.03 2.67 1.91
CA ASN A 223 3.75 2.71 1.19
C ASN A 223 3.81 1.99 -0.18
N GLY A 224 5.01 1.57 -0.59
CA GLY A 224 5.25 1.09 -1.94
C GLY A 224 5.32 2.22 -2.97
N MET A 225 5.71 1.89 -4.19
CA MET A 225 5.89 2.85 -5.25
C MET A 225 4.87 2.66 -6.38
N ASP A 226 4.54 1.42 -6.71
CA ASP A 226 3.89 1.03 -7.97
C ASP A 226 2.56 1.74 -8.21
N GLN A 227 1.69 1.79 -7.19
CA GLN A 227 0.40 2.47 -7.28
C GLN A 227 0.58 3.96 -7.59
N TYR A 228 1.42 4.63 -6.81
CA TYR A 228 1.62 6.07 -6.90
C TYR A 228 2.33 6.48 -8.17
N PHE A 229 3.27 5.65 -8.64
CA PHE A 229 3.99 5.87 -9.90
C PHE A 229 3.06 5.87 -11.10
N VAL A 230 2.14 4.90 -11.18
CA VAL A 230 1.22 4.75 -12.32
C VAL A 230 0.13 5.82 -12.32
N PHE A 231 -0.38 6.20 -11.12
CA PHE A 231 -1.42 7.22 -10.99
C PHE A 231 -0.89 8.66 -10.98
N GLN A 232 0.44 8.86 -10.92
CA GLN A 232 1.04 10.20 -10.93
C GLN A 232 0.87 10.87 -12.29
N ASN A 233 0.39 12.11 -12.26
CA ASN A 233 0.33 12.99 -13.43
C ASN A 233 0.78 14.42 -13.06
N ALA A 234 0.80 15.33 -14.04
CA ALA A 234 1.24 16.71 -13.83
C ALA A 234 0.40 17.49 -12.80
N PHE A 235 -0.90 17.17 -12.66
CA PHE A 235 -1.84 17.89 -11.80
C PHE A 235 -1.84 17.40 -10.35
N ASN A 236 -1.44 16.15 -10.11
CA ASN A 236 -1.48 15.54 -8.77
C ASN A 236 -0.11 15.25 -8.16
N LYS A 237 0.99 15.53 -8.87
CA LYS A 237 2.36 15.19 -8.47
C LYS A 237 2.69 15.58 -7.03
N SER A 238 2.31 16.77 -6.58
CA SER A 238 2.62 17.26 -5.23
C SER A 238 1.83 16.55 -4.13
N THR A 239 0.65 16.00 -4.45
CA THR A 239 -0.27 15.39 -3.48
C THR A 239 -0.22 13.85 -3.47
N ILE A 240 0.29 13.24 -4.57
CA ILE A 240 0.39 11.78 -4.69
C ILE A 240 1.76 11.23 -4.27
N GLN A 241 2.81 12.06 -4.36
CA GLN A 241 4.18 11.61 -4.17
C GLN A 241 4.44 11.24 -2.72
N VAL A 242 4.55 9.93 -2.47
CA VAL A 242 5.00 9.35 -1.20
C VAL A 242 6.52 9.20 -1.19
N LEU A 243 7.10 8.87 -0.03
CA LEU A 243 8.55 8.81 0.16
C LEU A 243 9.23 7.82 -0.79
N ASP A 244 8.63 6.65 -1.03
CA ASP A 244 9.15 5.64 -1.96
C ASP A 244 9.26 6.17 -3.39
N LEU A 245 8.18 6.81 -3.86
CA LEU A 245 8.14 7.41 -5.19
C LEU A 245 9.08 8.62 -5.31
N TYR A 246 9.25 9.39 -4.23
CA TYR A 246 10.17 10.51 -4.19
C TYR A 246 11.63 10.07 -4.34
N VAL A 247 12.03 9.03 -3.57
CA VAL A 247 13.37 8.43 -3.66
C VAL A 247 13.64 7.92 -5.07
N TYR A 248 12.68 7.20 -5.65
CA TYR A 248 12.78 6.71 -7.03
C TYR A 248 12.95 7.86 -8.03
N ASN A 249 12.12 8.88 -7.96
CA ASN A 249 12.17 10.03 -8.88
C ASN A 249 13.49 10.79 -8.78
N ILE A 250 14.04 10.99 -7.57
CA ILE A 250 15.36 11.61 -7.40
C ILE A 250 16.47 10.73 -8.00
N GLY A 251 16.46 9.45 -7.71
CA GLY A 251 17.50 8.52 -8.15
C GLY A 251 17.50 8.32 -9.65
N MET A 252 16.34 8.00 -10.22
CA MET A 252 16.22 7.58 -11.62
C MET A 252 15.99 8.78 -12.55
N THR A 253 15.02 9.63 -12.27
CA THR A 253 14.69 10.78 -13.12
C THR A 253 15.61 11.95 -12.87
N GLY A 254 15.93 12.25 -11.61
CA GLY A 254 16.83 13.33 -11.21
C GLY A 254 18.32 12.98 -11.35
N ARG A 255 18.65 11.73 -11.70
CA ARG A 255 20.01 11.19 -11.85
C ARG A 255 20.92 11.44 -10.65
N SER A 256 20.35 11.58 -9.46
CA SER A 256 21.08 11.81 -8.21
C SER A 256 20.98 10.59 -7.31
N LEU A 257 21.67 9.50 -7.69
CA LEU A 257 21.68 8.25 -6.93
C LEU A 257 22.18 8.43 -5.51
N SER A 258 23.20 9.27 -5.31
CA SER A 258 23.76 9.55 -3.98
C SER A 258 22.75 10.18 -3.03
N LEU A 259 21.98 11.17 -3.50
CA LEU A 259 20.94 11.82 -2.71
C LEU A 259 19.78 10.86 -2.44
N ALA A 260 19.35 10.10 -3.46
CA ALA A 260 18.30 9.10 -3.31
C ALA A 260 18.68 8.02 -2.29
N THR A 261 19.94 7.56 -2.32
CA THR A 261 20.46 6.59 -1.34
C THR A 261 20.49 7.18 0.07
N ALA A 262 20.91 8.45 0.22
CA ALA A 262 20.92 9.12 1.52
C ALA A 262 19.50 9.21 2.13
N ILE A 263 18.47 9.53 1.32
CA ILE A 263 17.07 9.53 1.78
C ILE A 263 16.59 8.12 2.08
N GLY A 264 16.98 7.14 1.26
CA GLY A 264 16.64 5.72 1.48
C GLY A 264 17.18 5.19 2.82
N ILE A 265 18.42 5.56 3.19
CA ILE A 265 19.02 5.22 4.49
C ILE A 265 18.23 5.83 5.64
N LEU A 266 17.81 7.11 5.53
CA LEU A 266 17.03 7.78 6.57
C LEU A 266 15.62 7.19 6.72
N LYS A 267 15.11 6.51 5.68
CA LYS A 267 13.83 5.83 5.71
C LYS A 267 13.90 4.47 6.41
N SER A 268 15.02 3.72 6.23
CA SER A 268 15.22 2.35 6.74
C SER A 268 15.37 2.32 8.24
#